data_ef7ef6c88001b0c8cc1f44cc782d7a18
#
_entry.id   ef7ef6c88001b0c8cc1f44cc782d7a18
#
_cell.length_a   1.000
_cell.length_b   1.000
_cell.length_c   1.000
_cell.angle_alpha   90.00
_cell.angle_beta   90.00
_cell.angle_gamma   90.00
#
_symmetry.space_group_name_H-M   'P 1'
#
loop_
_entity.id
_entity.type
_entity.pdbx_description
1 polymer ?
#
loop_
_entity_poly.entity_id
_entity_poly.type
_entity_poly.pdbx_seq_one_letter_code
_entity_poly.pdbx_strand_id
1 'polypeptide(L)'
;MQADFSVELGGDAPALEIPWNSNDPNVRYYDVKNHPELVQQIPEAVAYPELGSFLSRINAPGFPLASAKCDVWLSREVAPEEEIFGDRKFVSYIDLVFVNEADRCSLEKHEAFAKELCRLLGHAPEIAATVELVIRHCYYHHANIARPRDMVGFQDRQLQSEDRYPLKNNPLRKDSTDSTIGFCITAYVTGFGDAEHEPGRLWTIGLNLLQHAMVQLNRNSLPKLG
;
A
#
# COMPACT_ATOMS: atom_id res chain seq x y z
N MET A 1 1.87 14.65 14.61
CA MET A 1 2.24 13.61 13.64
C MET A 1 2.82 14.28 12.41
N GLN A 2 3.88 13.75 11.84
CA GLN A 2 4.42 14.24 10.56
C GLN A 2 3.81 13.48 9.41
N ALA A 3 3.59 14.16 8.27
CA ALA A 3 3.12 13.52 7.05
C ALA A 3 3.78 14.18 5.84
N ASP A 4 4.28 13.36 4.92
CA ASP A 4 4.92 13.80 3.68
C ASP A 4 4.59 12.85 2.53
N PHE A 5 4.90 13.27 1.30
CA PHE A 5 4.78 12.41 0.13
C PHE A 5 5.95 12.61 -0.84
N SER A 6 6.28 11.54 -1.54
CA SER A 6 7.29 11.52 -2.58
C SER A 6 6.78 10.82 -3.85
N VAL A 7 7.48 11.03 -4.97
CA VAL A 7 7.21 10.41 -6.27
C VAL A 7 8.45 9.65 -6.72
N GLU A 8 8.36 8.34 -6.75
CA GLU A 8 9.44 7.42 -7.11
C GLU A 8 9.11 6.70 -8.42
N LEU A 9 9.47 7.32 -9.56
CA LEU A 9 9.21 6.77 -10.90
C LEU A 9 10.49 6.45 -11.67
N GLY A 10 11.65 6.44 -10.99
CA GLY A 10 12.93 6.08 -11.58
C GLY A 10 12.97 4.64 -12.09
N GLY A 11 13.91 4.34 -12.97
CA GLY A 11 14.06 3.00 -13.57
C GLY A 11 14.34 1.89 -12.54
N ASP A 12 14.91 2.24 -11.39
CA ASP A 12 15.23 1.33 -10.28
C ASP A 12 14.17 1.38 -9.15
N ALA A 13 13.14 2.23 -9.28
CA ALA A 13 12.07 2.30 -8.30
C ALA A 13 11.23 1.00 -8.35
N PRO A 14 10.83 0.47 -7.18
CA PRO A 14 9.98 -0.71 -7.14
C PRO A 14 8.61 -0.40 -7.77
N ALA A 15 8.12 -1.32 -8.59
CA ALA A 15 6.81 -1.22 -9.20
C ALA A 15 5.89 -2.31 -8.62
N LEU A 16 4.62 -1.97 -8.48
CA LEU A 16 3.59 -2.93 -8.06
C LEU A 16 2.96 -3.59 -9.30
N GLU A 17 2.55 -4.84 -9.17
CA GLU A 17 1.72 -5.55 -10.15
C GLU A 17 0.38 -5.93 -9.52
N ILE A 18 -0.73 -5.74 -10.24
CA ILE A 18 -2.07 -6.08 -9.74
C ILE A 18 -2.84 -6.88 -10.81
N PRO A 19 -3.34 -8.06 -10.44
CA PRO A 19 -3.06 -8.82 -9.21
C PRO A 19 -1.62 -9.32 -9.19
N TRP A 20 -0.99 -9.31 -8.02
CA TRP A 20 0.35 -9.84 -7.83
C TRP A 20 0.34 -11.32 -7.45
N ASN A 21 1.45 -12.00 -7.70
CA ASN A 21 1.67 -13.39 -7.32
C ASN A 21 2.90 -13.51 -6.42
N SER A 22 2.88 -14.48 -5.53
CA SER A 22 4.04 -14.91 -4.76
C SER A 22 4.35 -16.37 -5.05
N ASN A 23 5.62 -16.74 -4.91
CA ASN A 23 6.04 -18.15 -4.92
C ASN A 23 5.63 -18.88 -3.62
N ASP A 24 5.37 -18.14 -2.55
CA ASP A 24 4.83 -18.68 -1.31
C ASP A 24 3.30 -18.85 -1.44
N PRO A 25 2.77 -20.08 -1.32
CA PRO A 25 1.33 -20.32 -1.43
C PRO A 25 0.50 -19.67 -0.32
N ASN A 26 1.14 -19.28 0.80
CA ASN A 26 0.49 -18.59 1.91
C ASN A 26 0.43 -17.08 1.71
N VAL A 27 1.18 -16.55 0.73
CA VAL A 27 1.26 -15.11 0.42
C VAL A 27 0.63 -14.89 -0.94
N ARG A 28 -0.55 -14.29 -0.98
CA ARG A 28 -1.32 -14.09 -2.20
C ARG A 28 -2.07 -12.77 -2.22
N TYR A 29 -2.42 -12.33 -3.41
CA TYR A 29 -3.32 -11.19 -3.59
C TYR A 29 -4.74 -11.53 -3.10
N TYR A 30 -5.29 -10.64 -2.28
CA TYR A 30 -6.67 -10.68 -1.83
C TYR A 30 -7.44 -9.50 -2.42
N ASP A 31 -8.46 -9.78 -3.21
CA ASP A 31 -9.36 -8.76 -3.75
C ASP A 31 -10.41 -8.37 -2.70
N VAL A 32 -9.97 -7.65 -1.66
CA VAL A 32 -10.83 -7.22 -0.56
C VAL A 32 -11.91 -6.25 -1.03
N LYS A 33 -11.66 -5.52 -2.14
CA LYS A 33 -12.63 -4.57 -2.68
C LYS A 33 -13.92 -5.25 -3.15
N ASN A 34 -13.79 -6.38 -3.83
CA ASN A 34 -14.92 -7.15 -4.35
C ASN A 34 -15.36 -8.25 -3.38
N HIS A 35 -14.49 -8.64 -2.46
CA HIS A 35 -14.68 -9.73 -1.49
C HIS A 35 -14.27 -9.28 -0.08
N PRO A 36 -15.09 -8.43 0.60
CA PRO A 36 -14.74 -7.86 1.91
C PRO A 36 -14.44 -8.88 3.00
N GLU A 37 -15.02 -10.08 2.91
CA GLU A 37 -14.78 -11.20 3.83
C GLU A 37 -13.33 -11.70 3.80
N LEU A 38 -12.60 -11.46 2.71
CA LEU A 38 -11.21 -11.88 2.57
C LEU A 38 -10.24 -11.13 3.50
N VAL A 39 -10.65 -10.00 4.07
CA VAL A 39 -9.85 -9.27 5.06
C VAL A 39 -9.46 -10.16 6.24
N GLN A 40 -10.34 -11.08 6.62
CA GLN A 40 -10.10 -12.03 7.71
C GLN A 40 -9.12 -13.15 7.34
N GLN A 41 -8.71 -13.26 6.09
CA GLN A 41 -7.71 -14.23 5.62
C GLN A 41 -6.32 -13.60 5.47
N ILE A 42 -6.19 -12.29 5.66
CA ILE A 42 -4.92 -11.58 5.63
C ILE A 42 -4.26 -11.74 7.00
N PRO A 43 -3.09 -12.41 7.10
CA PRO A 43 -2.47 -12.71 8.40
C PRO A 43 -2.21 -11.47 9.23
N GLU A 44 -1.74 -10.39 8.60
CA GLU A 44 -1.44 -9.10 9.24
C GLU A 44 -2.72 -8.44 9.78
N ALA A 45 -3.82 -8.52 9.03
CA ALA A 45 -5.12 -7.98 9.47
C ALA A 45 -5.73 -8.77 10.63
N VAL A 46 -5.43 -10.07 10.71
CA VAL A 46 -5.85 -10.93 11.84
C VAL A 46 -5.00 -10.67 13.07
N ALA A 47 -3.67 -10.52 12.88
CA ALA A 47 -2.74 -10.23 13.98
C ALA A 47 -2.92 -8.82 14.54
N TYR A 48 -3.30 -7.86 13.69
CA TYR A 48 -3.48 -6.44 14.04
C TYR A 48 -4.88 -5.97 13.64
N PRO A 49 -5.88 -6.05 14.55
CA PRO A 49 -7.27 -5.71 14.27
C PRO A 49 -7.47 -4.27 13.74
N GLU A 50 -6.61 -3.35 14.13
CA GLU A 50 -6.62 -1.96 13.65
C GLU A 50 -6.34 -1.89 12.14
N LEU A 51 -5.37 -2.69 11.65
CA LEU A 51 -5.11 -2.82 10.21
C LEU A 51 -6.31 -3.45 9.50
N GLY A 52 -6.90 -4.51 10.08
CA GLY A 52 -8.12 -5.15 9.55
C GLY A 52 -9.28 -4.16 9.42
N SER A 53 -9.47 -3.30 10.42
CA SER A 53 -10.47 -2.22 10.40
C SER A 53 -10.17 -1.19 9.32
N PHE A 54 -8.92 -0.76 9.19
CA PHE A 54 -8.47 0.16 8.14
C PHE A 54 -8.74 -0.43 6.75
N LEU A 55 -8.29 -1.67 6.48
CA LEU A 55 -8.50 -2.34 5.20
C LEU A 55 -9.99 -2.49 4.88
N SER A 56 -10.81 -2.88 5.85
CA SER A 56 -12.26 -2.98 5.67
C SER A 56 -12.86 -1.63 5.28
N ARG A 57 -12.39 -0.54 5.88
CA ARG A 57 -12.92 0.80 5.64
C ARG A 57 -12.58 1.35 4.27
N ILE A 58 -11.32 1.22 3.83
CA ILE A 58 -10.89 1.76 2.52
C ILE A 58 -11.40 0.91 1.36
N ASN A 59 -11.68 -0.37 1.59
CA ASN A 59 -12.28 -1.24 0.59
C ASN A 59 -13.82 -1.20 0.58
N ALA A 60 -14.46 -0.45 1.48
CA ALA A 60 -15.92 -0.35 1.53
C ALA A 60 -16.50 0.14 0.18
N PRO A 61 -17.74 -0.27 -0.16
CA PRO A 61 -18.43 0.22 -1.35
C PRO A 61 -18.46 1.76 -1.39
N GLY A 62 -18.20 2.33 -2.56
CA GLY A 62 -18.17 3.79 -2.75
C GLY A 62 -16.89 4.49 -2.28
N PHE A 63 -15.93 3.78 -1.68
CA PHE A 63 -14.61 4.36 -1.43
C PHE A 63 -13.80 4.35 -2.73
N PRO A 64 -13.08 5.45 -3.09
CA PRO A 64 -12.40 5.57 -4.39
C PRO A 64 -11.13 4.74 -4.51
N LEU A 65 -10.65 4.17 -3.40
CA LEU A 65 -9.44 3.35 -3.34
C LEU A 65 -9.75 1.90 -3.02
N ALA A 66 -8.78 1.05 -3.34
CA ALA A 66 -8.67 -0.33 -2.90
C ALA A 66 -7.27 -0.59 -2.37
N SER A 67 -7.15 -1.53 -1.40
CA SER A 67 -5.84 -2.02 -0.97
C SER A 67 -5.37 -3.14 -1.89
N ALA A 68 -4.06 -3.20 -2.15
CA ALA A 68 -3.46 -4.23 -3.00
C ALA A 68 -2.49 -5.13 -2.23
N LYS A 69 -1.68 -4.57 -1.35
CA LYS A 69 -0.70 -5.28 -0.54
C LYS A 69 -0.52 -4.57 0.78
N CYS A 70 -0.18 -5.29 1.83
CA CYS A 70 0.19 -4.71 3.12
C CYS A 70 1.17 -5.63 3.85
N ASP A 71 1.91 -5.04 4.78
CA ASP A 71 2.74 -5.75 5.75
C ASP A 71 2.90 -4.91 7.01
N VAL A 72 3.29 -5.55 8.12
CA VAL A 72 3.48 -4.93 9.43
C VAL A 72 4.66 -5.57 10.13
N TRP A 73 5.57 -4.74 10.70
CA TRP A 73 6.72 -5.25 11.44
C TRP A 73 7.19 -4.30 12.53
N LEU A 74 7.86 -4.86 13.52
CA LEU A 74 8.62 -4.13 14.53
C LEU A 74 10.08 -4.05 14.07
N SER A 75 10.69 -2.86 14.12
CA SER A 75 12.10 -2.64 13.84
C SER A 75 12.79 -1.95 15.02
N ARG A 76 14.04 -2.32 15.24
CA ARG A 76 15.00 -1.62 16.11
C ARG A 76 16.02 -0.82 15.28
N GLU A 77 15.90 -0.89 13.96
CA GLU A 77 16.71 -0.10 13.04
C GLU A 77 16.02 1.24 12.82
N VAL A 78 16.45 2.23 13.59
CA VAL A 78 15.97 3.61 13.49
C VAL A 78 17.05 4.41 12.80
N ALA A 79 16.68 5.21 11.79
CA ALA A 79 17.64 6.07 11.10
C ALA A 79 18.07 7.22 12.03
N PRO A 80 19.29 7.78 11.89
CA PRO A 80 19.76 8.85 12.78
C PRO A 80 18.82 10.05 12.89
N GLU A 81 18.14 10.42 11.80
CA GLU A 81 17.13 11.47 11.77
C GLU A 81 15.82 11.11 12.49
N GLU A 82 15.56 9.84 12.69
CA GLU A 82 14.38 9.32 13.39
C GLU A 82 14.64 9.13 14.89
N GLU A 83 15.90 9.10 15.34
CA GLU A 83 16.29 8.87 16.76
C GLU A 83 15.65 9.85 17.73
N ILE A 84 15.29 11.05 17.25
CA ILE A 84 14.57 12.04 18.04
C ILE A 84 13.16 11.59 18.48
N PHE A 85 12.61 10.56 17.82
CA PHE A 85 11.26 10.03 18.11
C PHE A 85 11.28 8.77 18.99
N GLY A 86 12.43 8.09 19.11
CA GLY A 86 12.62 6.88 19.91
C GLY A 86 13.62 5.89 19.30
N ASP A 87 13.97 4.86 20.09
CA ASP A 87 14.95 3.82 19.71
C ASP A 87 14.33 2.62 18.99
N ARG A 88 13.01 2.60 18.83
CA ARG A 88 12.23 1.53 18.19
C ARG A 88 11.14 2.10 17.33
N LYS A 89 10.78 1.37 16.28
CA LYS A 89 9.65 1.72 15.44
C LYS A 89 8.78 0.51 15.10
N PHE A 90 7.48 0.74 15.06
CA PHE A 90 6.49 -0.20 14.55
C PHE A 90 5.96 0.36 13.23
N VAL A 91 6.09 -0.41 12.17
CA VAL A 91 5.87 0.05 10.80
C VAL A 91 4.84 -0.81 10.11
N SER A 92 3.98 -0.19 9.33
CA SER A 92 3.21 -0.87 8.29
C SER A 92 3.38 -0.17 6.95
N TYR A 93 3.27 -0.92 5.85
CA TYR A 93 2.95 -0.34 4.56
C TYR A 93 1.64 -0.89 4.03
N ILE A 94 0.93 -0.07 3.25
CA ILE A 94 -0.30 -0.45 2.57
C ILE A 94 -0.24 0.15 1.16
N ASP A 95 -0.26 -0.70 0.14
CA ASP A 95 -0.38 -0.25 -1.24
C ASP A 95 -1.84 0.02 -1.57
N LEU A 96 -2.09 1.22 -2.06
CA LEU A 96 -3.40 1.77 -2.37
C LEU A 96 -3.50 2.06 -3.86
N VAL A 97 -4.61 1.68 -4.48
CA VAL A 97 -4.87 1.93 -5.89
C VAL A 97 -6.25 2.56 -6.08
N PHE A 98 -6.37 3.47 -7.03
CA PHE A 98 -7.69 3.99 -7.40
C PHE A 98 -8.54 2.89 -8.04
N VAL A 99 -9.83 2.87 -7.71
CA VAL A 99 -10.80 1.93 -8.32
C VAL A 99 -11.11 2.34 -9.75
N ASN A 100 -11.22 3.65 -10.00
CA ASN A 100 -11.48 4.18 -11.33
C ASN A 100 -10.24 4.05 -12.24
N GLU A 101 -10.41 3.49 -13.44
CA GLU A 101 -9.31 3.22 -14.37
C GLU A 101 -8.62 4.51 -14.87
N ALA A 102 -9.37 5.55 -15.15
CA ALA A 102 -8.80 6.84 -15.58
C ALA A 102 -7.95 7.46 -14.46
N ASP A 103 -8.40 7.34 -13.20
CA ASP A 103 -7.65 7.85 -12.05
C ASP A 103 -6.37 7.02 -11.81
N ARG A 104 -6.38 5.70 -12.07
CA ARG A 104 -5.18 4.83 -11.97
C ARG A 104 -4.04 5.31 -12.86
N CYS A 105 -4.34 5.83 -14.04
CA CYS A 105 -3.36 6.28 -15.02
C CYS A 105 -2.95 7.74 -14.86
N SER A 106 -3.54 8.49 -13.94
CA SER A 106 -3.27 9.91 -13.74
C SER A 106 -2.31 10.15 -12.57
N LEU A 107 -1.05 10.50 -12.88
CA LEU A 107 -0.09 10.94 -11.85
C LEU A 107 -0.61 12.15 -11.09
N GLU A 108 -1.18 13.13 -11.79
CA GLU A 108 -1.74 14.35 -11.20
C GLU A 108 -2.80 14.04 -10.12
N LYS A 109 -3.64 13.02 -10.37
CA LYS A 109 -4.63 12.56 -9.38
C LYS A 109 -3.98 11.98 -8.12
N HIS A 110 -2.92 11.19 -8.28
CA HIS A 110 -2.18 10.62 -7.16
C HIS A 110 -1.49 11.71 -6.34
N GLU A 111 -0.82 12.66 -7.01
CA GLU A 111 -0.17 13.81 -6.34
C GLU A 111 -1.20 14.70 -5.62
N ALA A 112 -2.31 15.03 -6.27
CA ALA A 112 -3.36 15.85 -5.67
C ALA A 112 -3.96 15.16 -4.43
N PHE A 113 -4.19 13.84 -4.49
CA PHE A 113 -4.68 13.04 -3.38
C PHE A 113 -3.67 13.01 -2.24
N ALA A 114 -2.39 12.70 -2.51
CA ALA A 114 -1.34 12.64 -1.51
C ALA A 114 -1.13 14.00 -0.82
N LYS A 115 -1.07 15.08 -1.61
CA LYS A 115 -0.92 16.45 -1.11
C LYS A 115 -2.06 16.85 -0.17
N GLU A 116 -3.30 16.58 -0.55
CA GLU A 116 -4.44 16.92 0.28
C GLU A 116 -4.50 16.06 1.55
N LEU A 117 -4.11 14.79 1.45
CA LEU A 117 -4.02 13.89 2.60
C LEU A 117 -2.96 14.38 3.60
N CYS A 118 -1.75 14.74 3.13
CA CYS A 118 -0.72 15.34 3.97
C CYS A 118 -1.18 16.64 4.62
N ARG A 119 -1.91 17.49 3.89
CA ARG A 119 -2.49 18.72 4.44
C ARG A 119 -3.46 18.45 5.60
N LEU A 120 -4.33 17.44 5.46
CA LEU A 120 -5.26 17.04 6.53
C LEU A 120 -4.52 16.47 7.73
N LEU A 121 -3.53 15.61 7.49
CA LEU A 121 -2.69 15.00 8.54
C LEU A 121 -1.83 16.03 9.26
N GLY A 122 -1.42 17.13 8.60
CA GLY A 122 -0.70 18.24 9.21
C GLY A 122 -1.50 18.99 10.29
N HIS A 123 -2.82 18.79 10.36
CA HIS A 123 -3.67 19.30 11.46
C HIS A 123 -3.87 18.28 12.60
N ALA A 124 -3.29 17.07 12.47
CA ALA A 124 -3.38 16.06 13.52
C ALA A 124 -2.54 16.44 14.75
N PRO A 125 -2.88 15.88 15.93
CA PRO A 125 -2.06 16.11 17.13
C PRO A 125 -0.58 15.76 16.92
N GLU A 126 0.30 16.46 17.61
CA GLU A 126 1.73 16.19 17.64
C GLU A 126 1.96 14.89 18.43
N ILE A 127 2.37 13.85 17.76
CA ILE A 127 2.69 12.52 18.30
C ILE A 127 3.95 11.99 17.60
N ALA A 128 4.68 11.10 18.23
CA ALA A 128 5.83 10.41 17.63
C ALA A 128 5.37 9.33 16.65
N ALA A 129 4.73 9.75 15.57
CA ALA A 129 4.32 8.92 14.45
C ALA A 129 4.46 9.70 13.14
N THR A 130 4.72 8.95 12.06
CA THR A 130 4.82 9.51 10.69
C THR A 130 3.90 8.77 9.73
N VAL A 131 3.48 9.49 8.69
CA VAL A 131 2.86 8.91 7.50
C VAL A 131 3.65 9.39 6.29
N GLU A 132 4.21 8.46 5.55
CA GLU A 132 4.88 8.72 4.29
C GLU A 132 4.09 8.08 3.15
N LEU A 133 3.78 8.88 2.12
CA LEU A 133 3.04 8.43 0.94
C LEU A 133 4.01 8.42 -0.23
N VAL A 134 4.25 7.25 -0.82
CA VAL A 134 5.15 7.10 -1.96
C VAL A 134 4.35 6.72 -3.20
N ILE A 135 4.38 7.58 -4.22
CA ILE A 135 3.72 7.32 -5.51
C ILE A 135 4.70 6.54 -6.38
N ARG A 136 4.26 5.38 -6.88
CA ARG A 136 5.05 4.45 -7.68
C ARG A 136 4.33 3.99 -8.92
N HIS A 137 5.07 3.43 -9.88
CA HIS A 137 4.46 2.73 -11.02
C HIS A 137 3.69 1.48 -10.56
N CYS A 138 2.54 1.25 -11.21
CA CYS A 138 1.74 0.05 -11.03
C CYS A 138 1.34 -0.53 -12.38
N TYR A 139 1.51 -1.84 -12.54
CA TYR A 139 1.07 -2.60 -13.71
C TYR A 139 -0.25 -3.28 -13.40
N TYR A 140 -1.32 -2.88 -14.11
CA TYR A 140 -2.65 -3.43 -13.97
C TYR A 140 -2.89 -4.50 -15.04
N HIS A 141 -2.99 -5.76 -14.63
CA HIS A 141 -3.31 -6.86 -15.53
C HIS A 141 -4.82 -6.98 -15.69
N HIS A 142 -5.31 -7.00 -16.93
CA HIS A 142 -6.73 -7.13 -17.19
C HIS A 142 -7.20 -8.57 -16.87
N ALA A 143 -8.30 -8.68 -16.12
CA ALA A 143 -8.82 -9.95 -15.57
C ALA A 143 -9.39 -10.93 -16.65
N ASN A 144 -9.37 -10.56 -17.94
CA ASN A 144 -9.98 -11.35 -19.01
C ASN A 144 -9.09 -12.46 -19.58
N ILE A 145 -7.86 -12.60 -19.13
CA ILE A 145 -7.09 -13.80 -19.44
C ILE A 145 -7.44 -14.84 -18.38
N ALA A 146 -8.39 -15.73 -18.72
CA ALA A 146 -8.58 -16.96 -18.00
C ALA A 146 -7.21 -17.63 -17.87
N ARG A 147 -6.60 -17.55 -16.68
CA ARG A 147 -5.35 -18.28 -16.41
C ARG A 147 -5.65 -19.73 -16.73
N PRO A 148 -4.88 -20.39 -17.61
CA PRO A 148 -5.02 -21.81 -17.76
C PRO A 148 -4.83 -22.43 -16.38
N ARG A 149 -5.86 -23.12 -15.86
CA ARG A 149 -5.79 -23.87 -14.59
C ARG A 149 -4.74 -25.00 -14.62
N ASP A 150 -4.00 -25.15 -15.71
CA ASP A 150 -3.15 -26.29 -16.03
C ASP A 150 -1.67 -25.95 -16.22
N MET A 151 -1.14 -24.90 -15.59
CA MET A 151 0.31 -24.80 -15.44
C MET A 151 0.77 -25.47 -14.13
N VAL A 152 0.32 -26.68 -13.90
CA VAL A 152 1.02 -27.68 -13.09
C VAL A 152 2.17 -28.19 -13.97
N GLY A 153 3.37 -27.65 -13.78
CA GLY A 153 4.54 -28.17 -14.50
C GLY A 153 5.57 -27.14 -14.94
N PHE A 154 5.89 -26.17 -14.10
CA PHE A 154 7.18 -25.47 -14.23
C PHE A 154 8.10 -25.96 -13.10
N GLN A 155 9.00 -26.87 -13.51
CA GLN A 155 10.07 -27.38 -12.67
C GLN A 155 10.94 -26.26 -12.15
N ASP A 156 11.29 -26.39 -10.84
CA ASP A 156 12.34 -25.71 -10.14
C ASP A 156 13.52 -25.26 -11.02
N ARG A 157 13.63 -23.96 -11.24
CA ARG A 157 14.93 -23.33 -11.39
C ARG A 157 15.12 -22.44 -10.17
N GLN A 158 16.01 -22.91 -9.29
CA GLN A 158 16.59 -22.14 -8.21
C GLN A 158 17.01 -20.76 -8.76
N LEU A 159 16.24 -19.73 -8.44
CA LEU A 159 16.67 -18.35 -8.57
C LEU A 159 17.49 -18.05 -7.33
N GLN A 160 18.81 -18.07 -7.50
CA GLN A 160 19.74 -17.56 -6.52
C GLN A 160 19.45 -16.08 -6.30
N SER A 161 19.44 -15.70 -5.06
CA SER A 161 19.13 -14.40 -4.49
C SER A 161 20.23 -13.35 -4.83
N GLU A 162 20.33 -12.86 -6.04
CA GLU A 162 21.21 -11.73 -6.37
C GLU A 162 20.80 -10.91 -7.61
N ASP A 163 19.68 -11.18 -8.24
CA ASP A 163 19.26 -10.39 -9.41
C ASP A 163 18.36 -9.21 -8.97
N ARG A 164 19.04 -8.08 -8.71
CA ARG A 164 18.44 -6.75 -8.80
C ARG A 164 17.87 -6.61 -10.21
N TYR A 165 16.55 -6.51 -10.34
CA TYR A 165 15.86 -6.43 -11.61
C TYR A 165 16.24 -5.19 -12.42
N PRO A 166 17.02 -5.28 -13.49
CA PRO A 166 17.12 -4.20 -14.46
C PRO A 166 15.85 -4.28 -15.33
N LEU A 167 15.05 -3.22 -15.32
CA LEU A 167 13.80 -3.05 -16.08
C LEU A 167 13.91 -3.36 -17.59
N LYS A 168 15.12 -3.55 -18.12
CA LYS A 168 15.38 -3.75 -19.56
C LYS A 168 15.33 -5.21 -20.05
N ASN A 169 15.40 -6.23 -19.18
CA ASN A 169 15.58 -7.62 -19.60
C ASN A 169 14.62 -8.63 -18.94
N ASN A 170 13.45 -8.19 -18.45
CA ASN A 170 12.46 -9.14 -17.95
C ASN A 170 11.77 -9.85 -19.14
N PRO A 171 12.02 -11.17 -19.35
CA PRO A 171 11.43 -11.93 -20.47
C PRO A 171 9.89 -12.01 -20.41
N LEU A 172 9.28 -11.72 -19.25
CA LEU A 172 7.82 -11.65 -19.10
C LEU A 172 7.22 -10.39 -19.75
N ARG A 173 8.04 -9.42 -20.17
CA ARG A 173 7.58 -8.18 -20.82
C ARG A 173 7.30 -8.33 -22.32
N LYS A 174 7.70 -9.41 -22.97
CA LYS A 174 7.59 -9.51 -24.43
C LYS A 174 6.23 -9.90 -24.97
N ASP A 175 5.31 -10.43 -24.14
CA ASP A 175 4.03 -10.97 -24.61
C ASP A 175 2.77 -10.46 -23.90
N SER A 176 2.85 -9.49 -22.98
CA SER A 176 1.65 -8.95 -22.32
C SER A 176 1.18 -7.65 -22.98
N THR A 177 0.50 -7.77 -24.12
CA THR A 177 -0.33 -6.70 -24.71
C THR A 177 -1.54 -6.31 -23.82
N ASP A 178 -1.66 -6.90 -22.63
CA ASP A 178 -2.86 -6.85 -21.79
C ASP A 178 -2.63 -6.20 -20.41
N SER A 179 -1.59 -5.41 -20.22
CA SER A 179 -1.39 -4.64 -18.98
C SER A 179 -1.44 -3.14 -19.23
N THR A 180 -2.17 -2.43 -18.39
CA THR A 180 -2.16 -0.96 -18.36
C THR A 180 -1.14 -0.48 -17.32
N ILE A 181 -0.26 0.45 -17.73
CA ILE A 181 0.67 1.10 -16.81
C ILE A 181 -0.03 2.29 -16.17
N GLY A 182 -0.02 2.33 -14.85
CA GLY A 182 -0.54 3.43 -14.06
C GLY A 182 0.29 3.64 -12.81
N PHE A 183 -0.35 4.09 -11.74
CA PHE A 183 0.31 4.45 -10.49
C PHE A 183 -0.40 3.81 -9.30
N CYS A 184 0.31 3.69 -8.19
CA CYS A 184 -0.21 3.35 -6.87
C CYS A 184 0.39 4.30 -5.82
N ILE A 185 -0.20 4.31 -4.63
CA ILE A 185 0.33 5.01 -3.46
C ILE A 185 0.68 3.96 -2.42
N THR A 186 1.95 3.84 -2.05
CA THR A 186 2.34 3.09 -0.86
C THR A 186 2.28 4.01 0.34
N ALA A 187 1.41 3.73 1.30
CA ALA A 187 1.30 4.47 2.54
C ALA A 187 2.08 3.73 3.64
N TYR A 188 3.20 4.30 4.08
CA TYR A 188 3.92 3.86 5.26
C TYR A 188 3.35 4.58 6.47
N VAL A 189 3.03 3.83 7.53
CA VAL A 189 2.64 4.37 8.82
C VAL A 189 3.62 3.86 9.85
N THR A 190 4.30 4.77 10.55
CA THR A 190 5.32 4.44 11.55
C THR A 190 4.96 5.06 12.88
N GLY A 191 4.96 4.26 13.94
CA GLY A 191 4.93 4.73 15.32
C GLY A 191 6.28 4.50 15.96
N PHE A 192 6.79 5.48 16.69
CA PHE A 192 8.09 5.43 17.38
C PHE A 192 7.90 5.41 18.89
N GLY A 193 8.93 4.97 19.63
CA GLY A 193 8.96 5.01 21.08
C GLY A 193 10.13 4.26 21.68
N ASP A 194 10.36 4.48 22.97
CA ASP A 194 11.44 3.85 23.72
C ASP A 194 10.93 2.65 24.52
N ALA A 195 9.69 2.70 25.01
CA ALA A 195 9.08 1.58 25.73
C ALA A 195 8.55 0.50 24.79
N GLU A 196 8.55 -0.75 25.25
CA GLU A 196 8.25 -1.94 24.44
C GLU A 196 6.93 -1.86 23.64
N HIS A 197 5.87 -1.29 24.24
CA HIS A 197 4.54 -1.23 23.62
C HIS A 197 4.21 0.13 23.01
N GLU A 198 5.08 1.10 23.18
CA GLU A 198 4.82 2.49 22.76
C GLU A 198 4.76 2.64 21.23
N PRO A 199 5.71 2.09 20.44
CA PRO A 199 5.66 2.20 18.98
C PRO A 199 4.36 1.65 18.39
N GLY A 200 3.90 0.48 18.86
CA GLY A 200 2.65 -0.14 18.40
C GLY A 200 1.42 0.72 18.72
N ARG A 201 1.37 1.32 19.92
CA ARG A 201 0.29 2.22 20.31
C ARG A 201 0.27 3.49 19.44
N LEU A 202 1.43 4.09 19.18
CA LEU A 202 1.55 5.29 18.37
C LEU A 202 1.27 5.00 16.89
N TRP A 203 1.69 3.84 16.39
CA TRP A 203 1.30 3.34 15.08
C TRP A 203 -0.23 3.21 14.95
N THR A 204 -0.91 2.61 15.93
CA THR A 204 -2.37 2.51 15.95
C THR A 204 -3.04 3.88 15.85
N ILE A 205 -2.55 4.86 16.61
CA ILE A 205 -3.07 6.24 16.54
C ILE A 205 -2.82 6.83 15.15
N GLY A 206 -1.60 6.68 14.60
CA GLY A 206 -1.23 7.15 13.27
C GLY A 206 -2.11 6.55 12.18
N LEU A 207 -2.34 5.22 12.22
CA LEU A 207 -3.20 4.53 11.28
C LEU A 207 -4.66 5.01 11.34
N ASN A 208 -5.19 5.24 12.55
CA ASN A 208 -6.52 5.79 12.74
C ASN A 208 -6.65 7.23 12.21
N LEU A 209 -5.63 8.06 12.42
CA LEU A 209 -5.61 9.43 11.87
C LEU A 209 -5.57 9.42 10.34
N LEU A 210 -4.76 8.55 9.74
CA LEU A 210 -4.73 8.33 8.29
C LEU A 210 -6.12 7.92 7.78
N GLN A 211 -6.75 6.94 8.43
CA GLN A 211 -8.11 6.50 8.07
C GLN A 211 -9.13 7.64 8.11
N HIS A 212 -9.11 8.45 9.17
CA HIS A 212 -10.01 9.59 9.32
C HIS A 212 -9.79 10.64 8.22
N ALA A 213 -8.54 10.98 7.93
CA ALA A 213 -8.20 11.92 6.86
C ALA A 213 -8.68 11.42 5.49
N MET A 214 -8.48 10.14 5.17
CA MET A 214 -8.96 9.52 3.93
C MET A 214 -10.48 9.53 3.83
N VAL A 215 -11.20 9.24 4.92
CA VAL A 215 -12.68 9.28 4.96
C VAL A 215 -13.18 10.72 4.79
N GLN A 216 -12.52 11.69 5.40
CA GLN A 216 -12.87 13.11 5.23
C GLN A 216 -12.67 13.56 3.79
N LEU A 217 -11.57 13.17 3.16
CA LEU A 217 -11.27 13.48 1.75
C LEU A 217 -12.32 12.89 0.81
N ASN A 218 -12.70 11.63 1.03
CA ASN A 218 -13.75 10.98 0.25
C ASN A 218 -15.10 11.70 0.37
N ARG A 219 -15.48 12.15 1.56
CA ARG A 219 -16.74 12.89 1.78
C ARG A 219 -16.76 14.24 1.06
N ASN A 220 -15.62 14.90 1.00
CA ASN A 220 -15.50 16.21 0.34
C ASN A 220 -15.50 16.10 -1.19
N SER A 221 -15.14 14.92 -1.72
CA SER A 221 -15.11 14.64 -3.16
C SER A 221 -16.47 14.22 -3.73
N LEU A 222 -17.42 13.83 -2.87
CA LEU A 222 -18.77 13.51 -3.30
C LEU A 222 -19.53 14.83 -3.61
N PRO A 223 -20.23 14.93 -4.76
CA PRO A 223 -21.07 16.08 -5.04
C PRO A 223 -22.09 16.23 -3.92
N LYS A 224 -22.17 17.43 -3.31
CA LYS A 224 -23.21 17.73 -2.35
C LYS A 224 -24.54 17.63 -3.09
N LEU A 225 -25.31 16.59 -2.82
CA LEU A 225 -26.69 16.50 -3.25
C LEU A 225 -27.43 17.71 -2.68
N GLY A 226 -27.72 18.68 -3.54
CA GLY A 226 -28.53 19.86 -3.24
C GLY A 226 -30.01 19.52 -3.19
#